data_2464d4fd6914f8c8478959f9916b8b10
#
_entry.id   2464d4fd6914f8c8478959f9916b8b10
#
_cell.length_a   1.000
_cell.length_b   1.000
_cell.length_c   1.000
_cell.angle_alpha   90.00
_cell.angle_beta   90.00
_cell.angle_gamma   90.00
#
_symmetry.space_group_name_H-M   'P 1'
#
loop_
_entity.id
_entity.type
_entity.pdbx_description
1 polymer ?
#
loop_
_entity_poly.entity_id
_entity_poly.type
_entity_poly.pdbx_seq_one_letter_code
_entity_poly.pdbx_strand_id
1 'polypeptide(L)'
;MARFRGGYTNYNQSKNNQKGRKTPPPYNFIEPNKRVFYPQDFGEVSDSAISFEKPFSDSQSGVLEIIITAKSDIFTGAFTGKNADTQTPKDFFKIGNHYALSGSSVRGVIRTIAEVLSYAKFQTKAPDYKDKKGNITKRFTSNFDKNESKLDMVERIFGVVAQSKNAKVQALKSRISFSHFIASEVRPATQKQIKYILMSPDAATTKGLKDKNGFRFYAPLGKITPTNAAKAKNNKVISTISPLGKGSVFVGKLRYFNLTTPELGLLLLCLSALRDDKGECYKFGGAKFYGYGDARVEIKGIDEGTKNACINAYKNLLAKHGFEVESRIESLRKVSKPQSPADSQKHKESQKSAPPRNNRFKQDDDDDWQGL
;
A
#
# COMPACT_ATOMS: atom_id res chain seq x y z
N MET A 1 0.56 19.93 -31.08
CA MET A 1 0.23 19.87 -29.59
C MET A 1 -1.26 19.75 -29.46
N ALA A 2 -1.79 18.55 -29.27
CA ALA A 2 -3.22 18.30 -29.09
C ALA A 2 -3.51 18.13 -27.59
N ARG A 3 -4.30 19.05 -27.03
CA ARG A 3 -4.76 19.02 -25.65
C ARG A 3 -5.87 17.97 -25.50
N PHE A 4 -5.60 16.89 -24.79
CA PHE A 4 -6.64 15.95 -24.33
C PHE A 4 -7.47 16.62 -23.22
N ARG A 5 -8.68 17.05 -23.54
CA ARG A 5 -9.72 17.37 -22.57
C ARG A 5 -10.44 16.06 -22.21
N GLY A 6 -10.08 15.46 -21.09
CA GLY A 6 -10.83 14.37 -20.50
C GLY A 6 -12.07 14.91 -19.80
N GLY A 7 -13.21 14.85 -20.47
CA GLY A 7 -14.50 15.17 -19.87
C GLY A 7 -14.95 14.04 -18.95
N TYR A 8 -14.96 14.29 -17.63
CA TYR A 8 -15.58 13.40 -16.66
C TYR A 8 -17.07 13.63 -16.64
N THR A 9 -17.83 12.72 -17.24
CA THR A 9 -19.30 12.72 -17.16
C THR A 9 -19.76 12.29 -15.77
N ASN A 10 -20.59 13.12 -15.16
CA ASN A 10 -21.26 12.87 -13.89
C ASN A 10 -22.11 11.60 -13.98
N TYR A 11 -21.80 10.61 -13.16
CA TYR A 11 -22.66 9.44 -12.96
C TYR A 11 -23.77 9.83 -11.97
N ASN A 12 -24.92 10.27 -12.49
CA ASN A 12 -26.12 10.45 -11.68
C ASN A 12 -26.64 9.06 -11.29
N GLN A 13 -26.47 8.70 -10.02
CA GLN A 13 -27.15 7.56 -9.44
C GLN A 13 -28.67 7.85 -9.42
N SER A 14 -29.44 7.11 -10.22
CA SER A 14 -30.88 7.01 -10.04
C SER A 14 -31.18 6.55 -8.62
N LYS A 15 -31.99 7.34 -7.91
CA LYS A 15 -32.52 7.03 -6.59
C LYS A 15 -33.50 5.82 -6.73
N ASN A 16 -32.98 4.61 -6.62
CA ASN A 16 -33.78 3.46 -6.29
C ASN A 16 -33.60 3.19 -4.80
N ASN A 17 -34.66 3.49 -4.04
CA ASN A 17 -34.83 3.17 -2.63
C ASN A 17 -35.00 1.65 -2.45
N GLN A 18 -33.90 0.90 -2.58
CA GLN A 18 -33.79 -0.39 -1.95
C GLN A 18 -32.85 -0.21 -0.76
N LYS A 19 -33.41 -0.26 0.46
CA LYS A 19 -32.69 -0.41 1.73
C LYS A 19 -32.00 -1.79 1.78
N GLY A 20 -31.15 -2.11 0.79
CA GLY A 20 -30.27 -3.25 0.80
C GLY A 20 -29.16 -2.99 1.80
N ARG A 21 -28.89 -3.94 2.69
CA ARG A 21 -27.73 -3.96 3.59
C ARG A 21 -26.48 -3.71 2.75
N LYS A 22 -25.89 -2.50 2.85
CA LYS A 22 -24.64 -2.17 2.18
C LYS A 22 -23.55 -3.03 2.82
N THR A 23 -23.09 -4.03 2.12
CA THR A 23 -21.87 -4.77 2.51
C THR A 23 -20.74 -3.76 2.66
N PRO A 24 -20.00 -3.81 3.78
CA PRO A 24 -18.83 -2.93 3.95
C PRO A 24 -17.81 -3.20 2.85
N PRO A 25 -17.02 -2.19 2.44
CA PRO A 25 -15.98 -2.39 1.46
C PRO A 25 -14.94 -3.38 2.00
N PRO A 26 -14.37 -4.25 1.15
CA PRO A 26 -13.39 -5.26 1.57
C PRO A 26 -11.99 -4.66 1.78
N TYR A 27 -11.91 -3.45 2.31
CA TYR A 27 -10.69 -2.78 2.67
C TYR A 27 -10.86 -1.93 3.92
N ASN A 28 -9.77 -1.77 4.63
CA ASN A 28 -9.66 -0.92 5.81
C ASN A 28 -8.50 0.05 5.66
N PHE A 29 -8.48 1.06 6.53
CA PHE A 29 -7.40 2.02 6.62
C PHE A 29 -6.67 1.88 7.95
N ILE A 30 -5.35 1.98 7.90
CA ILE A 30 -4.51 2.24 9.07
C ILE A 30 -4.19 3.72 9.04
N GLU A 31 -4.48 4.42 10.13
CA GLU A 31 -4.23 5.85 10.22
C GLU A 31 -2.74 6.18 10.04
N PRO A 32 -2.41 7.30 9.40
CA PRO A 32 -1.04 7.77 9.29
C PRO A 32 -0.45 8.01 10.68
N ASN A 33 0.85 7.91 10.77
CA ASN A 33 1.57 8.19 12.00
C ASN A 33 1.49 9.69 12.33
N LYS A 34 1.21 10.04 13.59
CA LYS A 34 1.21 11.44 14.05
C LYS A 34 2.64 11.99 14.17
N ARG A 35 3.58 11.12 14.50
CA ARG A 35 5.02 11.42 14.59
C ARG A 35 5.75 10.57 13.57
N VAL A 36 6.80 11.13 12.98
CA VAL A 36 7.70 10.41 12.06
C VAL A 36 8.96 10.07 12.80
N PHE A 37 9.47 8.85 12.62
CA PHE A 37 10.75 8.43 13.16
C PHE A 37 11.86 8.73 12.16
N TYR A 38 12.79 9.60 12.55
CA TYR A 38 14.00 9.93 11.81
C TYR A 38 15.22 9.38 12.52
N PRO A 39 15.87 8.32 12.02
CA PRO A 39 16.98 7.66 12.70
C PRO A 39 18.09 8.62 13.12
N GLN A 40 18.45 9.58 12.26
CA GLN A 40 19.51 10.54 12.54
C GLN A 40 19.26 11.43 13.77
N ASP A 41 18.01 11.65 14.19
CA ASP A 41 17.70 12.44 15.38
C ASP A 41 18.09 11.72 16.68
N PHE A 42 18.40 10.44 16.58
CA PHE A 42 18.68 9.56 17.70
C PHE A 42 20.09 8.95 17.66
N GLY A 43 20.99 9.60 16.92
CA GLY A 43 22.41 9.18 16.87
C GLY A 43 22.69 8.00 15.94
N GLU A 44 21.72 7.60 15.11
CA GLU A 44 21.93 6.63 14.05
C GLU A 44 22.76 7.24 12.91
N VAL A 45 23.24 6.38 12.00
CA VAL A 45 24.05 6.80 10.86
C VAL A 45 23.41 7.99 10.13
N SER A 46 24.19 9.05 9.93
CA SER A 46 23.74 10.24 9.21
C SER A 46 23.28 9.90 7.79
N ASP A 47 22.21 10.55 7.33
CA ASP A 47 21.67 10.36 5.98
C ASP A 47 22.72 10.65 4.89
N SER A 48 23.60 11.63 5.11
CA SER A 48 24.70 11.98 4.20
C SER A 48 25.84 10.95 4.18
N ALA A 49 25.92 10.09 5.19
CA ALA A 49 26.93 9.03 5.25
C ALA A 49 26.46 7.74 4.53
N ILE A 50 25.20 7.66 4.08
CA ILE A 50 24.72 6.50 3.32
C ILE A 50 25.46 6.44 1.99
N SER A 51 26.27 5.40 1.80
CA SER A 51 27.14 5.21 0.65
C SER A 51 26.93 3.84 0.02
N PHE A 52 27.16 3.77 -1.29
CA PHE A 52 27.27 2.51 -2.03
C PHE A 52 28.71 2.06 -2.24
N GLU A 53 29.68 2.90 -1.86
CA GLU A 53 31.11 2.61 -2.00
C GLU A 53 31.71 2.08 -0.71
N LYS A 54 31.25 2.59 0.44
CA LYS A 54 31.78 2.23 1.76
C LYS A 54 30.68 1.62 2.63
N PRO A 55 30.82 0.38 3.07
CA PRO A 55 29.89 -0.20 4.04
C PRO A 55 30.07 0.45 5.42
N PHE A 56 29.02 0.49 6.22
CA PHE A 56 29.13 0.85 7.64
C PHE A 56 29.80 -0.29 8.41
N SER A 57 30.39 0.00 9.55
CA SER A 57 31.07 -0.99 10.39
C SER A 57 30.16 -2.11 10.89
N ASP A 58 28.87 -1.79 11.12
CA ASP A 58 27.85 -2.70 11.63
C ASP A 58 26.81 -3.11 10.58
N SER A 59 27.08 -2.83 9.30
CA SER A 59 26.14 -3.10 8.22
C SER A 59 26.27 -4.51 7.67
N GLN A 60 25.18 -4.95 7.09
CA GLN A 60 25.04 -6.26 6.45
C GLN A 60 24.60 -6.10 5.00
N SER A 61 25.12 -7.01 4.17
CA SER A 61 24.72 -7.15 2.76
C SER A 61 24.50 -8.62 2.46
N GLY A 62 23.52 -8.91 1.62
CA GLY A 62 23.20 -10.30 1.32
C GLY A 62 22.05 -10.49 0.35
N VAL A 63 21.66 -11.75 0.23
CA VAL A 63 20.54 -12.18 -0.62
C VAL A 63 19.65 -13.13 0.16
N LEU A 64 18.36 -12.85 0.19
CA LEU A 64 17.34 -13.74 0.72
C LEU A 64 16.53 -14.33 -0.45
N GLU A 65 16.16 -15.60 -0.35
CA GLU A 65 15.16 -16.17 -1.21
C GLU A 65 13.79 -15.97 -0.57
N ILE A 66 12.84 -15.48 -1.36
CA ILE A 66 11.48 -15.22 -0.91
C ILE A 66 10.53 -16.09 -1.73
N ILE A 67 9.68 -16.82 -1.02
CA ILE A 67 8.66 -17.68 -1.61
C ILE A 67 7.30 -17.06 -1.31
N ILE A 68 6.50 -16.85 -2.37
CA ILE A 68 5.14 -16.34 -2.29
C ILE A 68 4.18 -17.44 -2.76
N THR A 69 3.33 -17.91 -1.85
CA THR A 69 2.32 -18.93 -2.17
C THR A 69 0.94 -18.29 -2.18
N ALA A 70 0.23 -18.39 -3.29
CA ALA A 70 -1.13 -17.87 -3.44
C ALA A 70 -2.12 -18.62 -2.55
N LYS A 71 -2.91 -17.92 -1.76
CA LYS A 71 -3.98 -18.45 -0.88
C LYS A 71 -5.37 -18.25 -1.49
N SER A 72 -5.50 -17.38 -2.48
CA SER A 72 -6.64 -17.22 -3.38
C SER A 72 -6.14 -17.14 -4.81
N ASP A 73 -7.05 -17.12 -5.79
CA ASP A 73 -6.64 -16.82 -7.16
C ASP A 73 -5.91 -15.48 -7.21
N ILE A 74 -4.88 -15.40 -8.04
CA ILE A 74 -3.99 -14.25 -8.11
C ILE A 74 -3.85 -13.76 -9.54
N PHE A 75 -3.72 -12.46 -9.73
CA PHE A 75 -3.50 -11.86 -11.03
C PHE A 75 -2.50 -10.69 -10.94
N THR A 76 -1.52 -10.72 -11.83
CA THR A 76 -0.70 -9.54 -12.13
C THR A 76 -0.69 -9.35 -13.64
N GLY A 77 -1.06 -8.17 -14.10
CA GLY A 77 -1.22 -7.91 -15.54
C GLY A 77 0.12 -7.67 -16.23
N ALA A 78 0.24 -8.18 -17.44
CA ALA A 78 1.29 -7.77 -18.36
C ALA A 78 1.09 -6.30 -18.75
N PHE A 79 2.17 -5.60 -19.07
CA PHE A 79 2.10 -4.26 -19.66
C PHE A 79 1.49 -4.40 -21.06
N THR A 80 0.30 -3.86 -21.23
CA THR A 80 -0.31 -3.67 -22.53
C THR A 80 0.02 -2.24 -22.96
N GLY A 81 0.65 -2.05 -24.11
CA GLY A 81 1.08 -0.73 -24.61
C GLY A 81 -0.04 0.34 -24.54
N LYS A 82 0.32 1.61 -24.76
CA LYS A 82 -0.59 2.77 -24.64
C LYS A 82 -1.88 2.66 -25.45
N ASN A 83 -1.91 1.82 -26.48
CA ASN A 83 -3.03 1.65 -27.42
C ASN A 83 -3.81 0.34 -27.19
N ALA A 84 -3.55 -0.39 -26.11
CA ALA A 84 -4.30 -1.61 -25.85
C ALA A 84 -5.76 -1.27 -25.54
N ASP A 85 -6.67 -1.90 -26.29
CA ASP A 85 -8.10 -1.82 -26.02
C ASP A 85 -8.36 -2.33 -24.59
N THR A 86 -9.18 -1.60 -23.84
CA THR A 86 -9.58 -1.97 -22.47
C THR A 86 -10.39 -3.26 -22.43
N GLN A 87 -10.95 -3.69 -23.57
CA GLN A 87 -11.73 -4.93 -23.71
C GLN A 87 -10.87 -6.15 -23.96
N THR A 88 -9.63 -5.98 -24.45
CA THR A 88 -8.71 -7.11 -24.66
C THR A 88 -8.39 -7.77 -23.34
N PRO A 89 -8.55 -9.10 -23.22
CA PRO A 89 -8.19 -9.83 -22.01
C PRO A 89 -6.72 -9.58 -21.64
N LYS A 90 -6.48 -9.24 -20.40
CA LYS A 90 -5.13 -9.05 -19.89
C LYS A 90 -4.58 -10.39 -19.45
N ASP A 91 -3.51 -10.81 -20.08
CA ASP A 91 -2.78 -11.98 -19.67
C ASP A 91 -2.02 -11.75 -18.37
N PHE A 92 -1.71 -12.84 -17.70
CA PHE A 92 -0.81 -12.81 -16.56
C PHE A 92 0.59 -12.38 -17.01
N PHE A 93 1.27 -11.59 -16.18
CA PHE A 93 2.63 -11.15 -16.46
C PHE A 93 3.58 -12.36 -16.60
N LYS A 94 4.42 -12.32 -17.63
CA LYS A 94 5.40 -13.36 -17.95
C LYS A 94 6.77 -12.76 -18.15
N ILE A 95 7.78 -13.57 -17.92
CA ILE A 95 9.16 -13.34 -18.35
C ILE A 95 9.57 -14.54 -19.22
N GLY A 96 9.76 -14.28 -20.49
CA GLY A 96 9.78 -15.34 -21.50
C GLY A 96 8.47 -16.14 -21.42
N ASN A 97 8.56 -17.45 -21.25
CA ASN A 97 7.41 -18.34 -21.14
C ASN A 97 6.94 -18.58 -19.72
N HIS A 98 7.59 -18.00 -18.70
CA HIS A 98 7.29 -18.25 -17.30
C HIS A 98 6.38 -17.17 -16.72
N TYR A 99 5.30 -17.58 -16.06
CA TYR A 99 4.49 -16.68 -15.27
C TYR A 99 5.31 -16.06 -14.12
N ALA A 100 5.07 -14.81 -13.80
CA ALA A 100 5.84 -14.13 -12.79
C ALA A 100 5.01 -13.06 -12.04
N LEU A 101 5.43 -12.76 -10.80
CA LEU A 101 5.07 -11.52 -10.13
C LEU A 101 6.21 -10.52 -10.36
N SER A 102 5.86 -9.31 -10.75
CA SER A 102 6.84 -8.24 -10.92
C SER A 102 7.50 -7.90 -9.59
N GLY A 103 8.82 -7.82 -9.57
CA GLY A 103 9.57 -7.40 -8.37
C GLY A 103 9.15 -6.01 -7.87
N SER A 104 8.79 -5.10 -8.77
CA SER A 104 8.27 -3.79 -8.40
C SER A 104 6.91 -3.86 -7.69
N SER A 105 6.04 -4.79 -8.08
CA SER A 105 4.75 -5.02 -7.42
C SER A 105 4.94 -5.58 -6.01
N VAL A 106 5.83 -6.55 -5.84
CA VAL A 106 6.17 -7.13 -4.53
C VAL A 106 6.81 -6.05 -3.64
N ARG A 107 7.80 -5.32 -4.18
CA ARG A 107 8.45 -4.21 -3.49
C ARG A 107 7.44 -3.18 -2.98
N GLY A 108 6.44 -2.83 -3.80
CA GLY A 108 5.40 -1.87 -3.42
C GLY A 108 4.57 -2.31 -2.22
N VAL A 109 4.21 -3.61 -2.15
CA VAL A 109 3.48 -4.17 -0.99
C VAL A 109 4.34 -4.11 0.27
N ILE A 110 5.59 -4.58 0.19
CA ILE A 110 6.51 -4.59 1.34
C ILE A 110 6.84 -3.15 1.79
N ARG A 111 7.01 -2.21 0.85
CA ARG A 111 7.21 -0.79 1.18
C ARG A 111 6.02 -0.22 1.97
N THR A 112 4.78 -0.47 1.54
CA THR A 112 3.60 0.02 2.28
C THR A 112 3.53 -0.54 3.70
N ILE A 113 3.89 -1.82 3.89
CA ILE A 113 4.00 -2.42 5.22
C ILE A 113 5.11 -1.74 6.03
N ALA A 114 6.26 -1.49 5.42
CA ALA A 114 7.36 -0.79 6.08
C ALA A 114 6.96 0.64 6.50
N GLU A 115 6.23 1.37 5.66
CA GLU A 115 5.71 2.70 5.97
C GLU A 115 4.79 2.69 7.21
N VAL A 116 3.95 1.66 7.34
CA VAL A 116 3.10 1.47 8.52
C VAL A 116 3.93 1.17 9.76
N LEU A 117 4.84 0.21 9.68
CA LEU A 117 5.56 -0.33 10.84
C LEU A 117 6.66 0.59 11.35
N SER A 118 7.24 1.44 10.50
CA SER A 118 8.41 2.26 10.84
C SER A 118 8.10 3.71 11.20
N TYR A 119 6.83 4.06 11.38
CA TYR A 119 6.47 5.46 11.60
C TYR A 119 7.00 6.40 10.50
N ALA A 120 6.97 5.93 9.26
CA ALA A 120 7.42 6.70 8.12
C ALA A 120 6.49 7.87 7.78
N LYS A 121 6.98 8.77 6.96
CA LYS A 121 6.16 9.81 6.33
C LYS A 121 5.02 9.18 5.54
N PHE A 122 3.85 9.75 5.66
CA PHE A 122 2.71 9.33 4.84
C PHE A 122 2.66 10.17 3.57
N GLN A 123 3.12 9.60 2.48
CA GLN A 123 3.16 10.27 1.19
C GLN A 123 1.95 9.87 0.35
N THR A 124 0.86 10.60 0.43
CA THR A 124 -0.16 10.56 -0.61
C THR A 124 -0.13 11.82 -1.43
N LYS A 125 0.26 11.71 -2.68
CA LYS A 125 -0.10 12.71 -3.68
C LYS A 125 -1.53 12.40 -4.12
N ALA A 126 -2.50 13.07 -3.50
CA ALA A 126 -3.76 13.25 -4.20
C ALA A 126 -3.57 14.38 -5.21
N PRO A 127 -3.93 14.20 -6.47
CA PRO A 127 -4.00 15.30 -7.39
C PRO A 127 -4.95 16.35 -6.82
N ASP A 128 -4.56 17.63 -6.93
CA ASP A 128 -5.45 18.73 -6.59
C ASP A 128 -6.76 18.54 -7.32
N TYR A 129 -7.84 18.47 -6.56
CA TYR A 129 -9.17 18.35 -7.12
C TYR A 129 -9.79 19.74 -7.23
N LYS A 130 -10.17 20.12 -8.43
CA LYS A 130 -11.00 21.29 -8.64
C LYS A 130 -12.46 20.91 -8.43
N ASP A 131 -13.13 21.56 -7.49
CA ASP A 131 -14.57 21.44 -7.33
C ASP A 131 -15.30 22.02 -8.55
N LYS A 132 -16.64 21.94 -8.56
CA LYS A 132 -17.45 22.49 -9.66
C LYS A 132 -17.31 24.01 -9.85
N LYS A 133 -16.78 24.71 -8.85
CA LYS A 133 -16.55 26.18 -8.86
C LYS A 133 -15.11 26.51 -9.26
N GLY A 134 -14.25 25.50 -9.53
CA GLY A 134 -12.86 25.69 -9.89
C GLY A 134 -11.90 25.85 -8.72
N ASN A 135 -12.38 25.77 -7.48
CA ASN A 135 -11.54 25.87 -6.29
C ASN A 135 -10.70 24.62 -6.13
N ILE A 136 -9.42 24.80 -5.83
CA ILE A 136 -8.50 23.69 -5.54
C ILE A 136 -8.77 23.19 -4.12
N THR A 137 -9.36 22.02 -3.99
CA THR A 137 -9.54 21.35 -2.70
C THR A 137 -8.43 20.34 -2.52
N LYS A 138 -7.50 20.58 -1.60
CA LYS A 138 -6.51 19.58 -1.20
C LYS A 138 -7.22 18.43 -0.49
N ARG A 139 -7.35 17.27 -1.14
CA ARG A 139 -8.07 16.11 -0.58
C ARG A 139 -7.34 15.42 0.56
N PHE A 140 -6.03 15.57 0.65
CA PHE A 140 -5.22 14.92 1.66
C PHE A 140 -4.12 15.86 2.11
N THR A 141 -4.10 16.17 3.38
CA THR A 141 -2.91 16.72 4.01
C THR A 141 -1.98 15.53 4.27
N SER A 142 -0.92 15.42 3.48
CA SER A 142 0.20 14.60 3.90
C SER A 142 0.77 15.21 5.18
N ASN A 143 1.15 14.38 6.15
CA ASN A 143 2.04 14.80 7.24
C ASN A 143 3.45 15.00 6.66
N PHE A 144 3.55 15.79 5.61
CA PHE A 144 4.83 16.26 5.14
C PHE A 144 5.37 17.19 6.21
N ASP A 145 6.34 16.73 6.93
CA ASP A 145 7.28 17.65 7.51
C ASP A 145 7.85 18.43 6.32
N LYS A 146 7.59 19.75 6.27
CA LYS A 146 8.12 20.64 5.24
C LYS A 146 9.65 20.63 5.21
N ASN A 147 10.30 20.10 6.25
CA ASN A 147 11.70 19.77 6.32
C ASN A 147 11.98 18.43 5.61
N GLU A 148 12.04 18.44 4.30
CA GLU A 148 12.58 17.33 3.49
C GLU A 148 14.09 17.07 3.75
N SER A 149 14.63 17.61 4.84
CA SER A 149 16.06 17.53 5.17
C SER A 149 16.47 16.22 5.82
N LYS A 150 15.50 15.38 6.23
CA LYS A 150 15.76 14.13 6.94
C LYS A 150 15.08 12.96 6.24
N LEU A 151 15.76 11.83 6.20
CA LEU A 151 15.21 10.59 5.66
C LEU A 151 14.58 9.73 6.77
N ASP A 152 13.38 9.22 6.53
CA ASP A 152 12.81 8.18 7.38
C ASP A 152 13.42 6.80 7.06
N MET A 153 13.09 5.77 7.86
CA MET A 153 13.61 4.42 7.68
C MET A 153 13.28 3.83 6.30
N VAL A 154 12.12 4.15 5.76
CA VAL A 154 11.70 3.63 4.45
C VAL A 154 12.46 4.31 3.33
N GLU A 155 12.62 5.61 3.40
CA GLU A 155 13.41 6.36 2.41
C GLU A 155 14.88 5.91 2.40
N ARG A 156 15.43 5.64 3.58
CA ARG A 156 16.80 5.10 3.71
C ARG A 156 16.97 3.73 3.06
N ILE A 157 16.02 2.83 3.22
CA ILE A 157 16.09 1.45 2.72
C ILE A 157 15.63 1.36 1.26
N PHE A 158 14.46 1.92 0.96
CA PHE A 158 13.81 1.81 -0.35
C PHE A 158 14.23 2.90 -1.34
N GLY A 159 14.95 3.89 -0.87
CA GLY A 159 15.33 5.04 -1.69
C GLY A 159 14.22 6.08 -1.84
N VAL A 160 14.63 7.26 -2.25
CA VAL A 160 13.77 8.43 -2.42
C VAL A 160 14.27 9.30 -3.57
N VAL A 161 13.35 10.02 -4.19
CA VAL A 161 13.64 11.19 -5.04
C VAL A 161 12.89 12.35 -4.41
N ALA A 162 13.62 13.34 -3.92
CA ALA A 162 13.04 14.51 -3.30
C ALA A 162 12.21 15.30 -4.31
N GLN A 163 11.17 15.95 -3.82
CA GLN A 163 10.29 16.77 -4.64
C GLN A 163 10.66 18.25 -4.58
N SER A 164 11.31 18.66 -3.48
CA SER A 164 11.81 20.00 -3.29
C SER A 164 13.25 20.10 -3.77
N LYS A 165 13.54 21.16 -4.52
CA LYS A 165 14.92 21.49 -4.93
C LYS A 165 15.83 21.84 -3.75
N ASN A 166 15.23 22.18 -2.61
CA ASN A 166 15.93 22.57 -1.39
C ASN A 166 16.18 21.40 -0.41
N ALA A 167 15.76 20.19 -0.77
CA ALA A 167 16.04 19.01 0.05
C ALA A 167 17.54 18.75 0.14
N LYS A 168 18.06 18.42 1.34
CA LYS A 168 19.47 18.08 1.55
C LYS A 168 19.87 16.82 0.79
N VAL A 169 18.96 15.84 0.71
CA VAL A 169 19.15 14.63 -0.09
C VAL A 169 18.21 14.72 -1.29
N GLN A 170 18.76 15.01 -2.46
CA GLN A 170 17.99 15.13 -3.70
C GLN A 170 17.48 13.78 -4.22
N ALA A 171 18.32 12.78 -4.15
CA ALA A 171 17.96 11.41 -4.51
C ALA A 171 18.84 10.41 -3.75
N LEU A 172 18.23 9.33 -3.30
CA LEU A 172 18.94 8.20 -2.72
C LEU A 172 18.47 6.94 -3.46
N LYS A 173 19.43 6.21 -4.03
CA LYS A 173 19.17 4.91 -4.65
C LYS A 173 18.71 3.92 -3.58
N SER A 174 17.80 3.02 -3.94
CA SER A 174 17.37 1.92 -3.06
C SER A 174 18.54 1.02 -2.68
N ARG A 175 18.68 0.72 -1.40
CA ARG A 175 19.64 -0.27 -0.88
C ARG A 175 19.11 -1.69 -0.90
N ILE A 176 17.88 -1.89 -1.41
CA ILE A 176 17.29 -3.20 -1.63
C ILE A 176 16.81 -3.33 -3.07
N SER A 177 16.80 -4.57 -3.56
CA SER A 177 16.32 -4.89 -4.88
C SER A 177 15.57 -6.22 -4.86
N PHE A 178 14.34 -6.22 -5.36
CA PHE A 178 13.54 -7.41 -5.56
C PHE A 178 13.69 -7.88 -7.01
N SER A 179 14.08 -9.13 -7.21
CA SER A 179 13.99 -9.76 -8.54
C SER A 179 12.52 -9.91 -8.96
N HIS A 180 12.28 -10.29 -10.18
CA HIS A 180 10.98 -10.87 -10.52
C HIS A 180 10.85 -12.23 -9.80
N PHE A 181 9.61 -12.57 -9.45
CA PHE A 181 9.26 -13.82 -8.77
C PHE A 181 8.68 -14.77 -9.81
N ILE A 182 9.48 -15.72 -10.24
CA ILE A 182 9.10 -16.70 -11.27
C ILE A 182 8.23 -17.78 -10.65
N ALA A 183 7.17 -18.18 -11.33
CA ALA A 183 6.34 -19.27 -10.88
C ALA A 183 7.12 -20.58 -10.95
N SER A 184 7.32 -21.23 -9.80
CA SER A 184 7.86 -22.58 -9.68
C SER A 184 6.75 -23.62 -9.75
N GLU A 185 5.52 -23.23 -9.37
CA GLU A 185 4.33 -24.04 -9.46
C GLU A 185 3.15 -23.19 -9.95
N VAL A 186 2.41 -23.69 -10.93
CA VAL A 186 1.25 -23.05 -11.51
C VAL A 186 0.02 -23.90 -11.27
N ARG A 187 -1.01 -23.32 -10.68
CA ARG A 187 -2.31 -23.95 -10.50
C ARG A 187 -3.36 -23.26 -11.38
N PRO A 188 -4.32 -24.03 -11.93
CA PRO A 188 -5.42 -23.43 -12.68
C PRO A 188 -6.30 -22.59 -11.74
N ALA A 189 -6.72 -21.43 -12.22
CA ALA A 189 -7.68 -20.60 -11.51
C ALA A 189 -9.08 -21.22 -11.51
N THR A 190 -9.91 -20.80 -10.57
CA THR A 190 -11.32 -21.17 -10.48
C THR A 190 -12.07 -20.86 -11.78
N GLN A 191 -11.70 -19.75 -12.43
CA GLN A 191 -12.18 -19.37 -13.76
C GLN A 191 -11.01 -18.93 -14.63
N LYS A 192 -10.93 -19.49 -15.86
CA LYS A 192 -9.85 -19.16 -16.81
C LYS A 192 -9.79 -17.67 -17.15
N GLN A 193 -10.96 -17.03 -17.28
CA GLN A 193 -11.07 -15.61 -17.52
C GLN A 193 -12.21 -15.03 -16.70
N ILE A 194 -12.00 -13.85 -16.16
CA ILE A 194 -13.03 -13.10 -15.46
C ILE A 194 -13.12 -11.68 -15.98
N LYS A 195 -14.35 -11.18 -16.03
CA LYS A 195 -14.64 -9.75 -16.25
C LYS A 195 -14.96 -9.10 -14.92
N TYR A 196 -14.31 -8.01 -14.60
CA TYR A 196 -14.63 -7.25 -13.40
C TYR A 196 -14.66 -5.75 -13.69
N ILE A 197 -15.40 -5.03 -12.86
CA ILE A 197 -15.46 -3.57 -12.94
C ILE A 197 -14.24 -3.00 -12.23
N LEU A 198 -13.46 -2.19 -12.94
CA LEU A 198 -12.41 -1.40 -12.32
C LEU A 198 -13.06 -0.44 -11.33
N MET A 199 -12.88 -0.71 -10.04
CA MET A 199 -13.35 0.20 -9.00
C MET A 199 -12.49 1.46 -9.06
N SER A 200 -13.13 2.58 -9.41
CA SER A 200 -12.48 3.87 -9.27
C SER A 200 -12.12 4.09 -7.80
N PRO A 201 -10.89 4.47 -7.48
CA PRO A 201 -10.54 4.90 -6.15
C PRO A 201 -11.50 5.98 -5.63
N ASP A 202 -12.07 6.77 -6.52
CA ASP A 202 -12.96 7.89 -6.22
C ASP A 202 -14.40 7.47 -5.94
N ALA A 203 -14.91 6.41 -6.56
CA ALA A 203 -16.31 6.01 -6.40
C ALA A 203 -16.65 5.56 -4.97
N ALA A 204 -15.69 4.93 -4.29
CA ALA A 204 -15.84 4.56 -2.88
C ALA A 204 -15.50 5.72 -1.92
N THR A 205 -14.79 6.74 -2.42
CA THR A 205 -14.13 7.74 -1.59
C THR A 205 -14.90 9.03 -1.43
N THR A 206 -15.78 9.38 -2.38
CA THR A 206 -16.30 10.74 -2.42
C THR A 206 -17.37 11.08 -1.38
N LYS A 207 -18.05 10.10 -0.77
CA LYS A 207 -19.05 10.39 0.28
C LYS A 207 -18.70 9.92 1.69
N GLY A 208 -17.72 9.04 1.85
CA GLY A 208 -17.37 8.45 3.14
C GLY A 208 -15.94 8.67 3.59
N LEU A 209 -15.10 9.26 2.76
CA LEU A 209 -13.66 9.38 2.98
C LEU A 209 -13.17 10.82 3.16
N LYS A 210 -14.05 11.80 3.28
CA LYS A 210 -13.62 13.14 3.68
C LYS A 210 -12.82 13.15 4.99
N ASP A 211 -12.98 12.07 5.79
CA ASP A 211 -12.41 11.97 7.13
C ASP A 211 -11.49 10.74 7.34
N LYS A 212 -11.24 9.93 6.32
CA LYS A 212 -10.39 8.73 6.46
C LYS A 212 -9.15 8.84 5.58
N ASN A 213 -8.10 9.38 6.16
CA ASN A 213 -6.75 9.35 5.61
C ASN A 213 -6.01 8.13 6.15
N GLY A 214 -5.27 7.42 5.31
CA GLY A 214 -4.43 6.35 5.79
C GLY A 214 -3.99 5.36 4.74
N PHE A 215 -3.22 4.41 5.19
CA PHE A 215 -2.77 3.27 4.40
C PHE A 215 -3.94 2.33 4.17
N ARG A 216 -4.30 2.10 2.90
CA ARG A 216 -5.41 1.20 2.54
C ARG A 216 -4.93 -0.24 2.40
N PHE A 217 -5.55 -1.13 3.16
CA PHE A 217 -5.32 -2.57 3.08
C PHE A 217 -6.60 -3.30 2.70
N TYR A 218 -6.46 -4.30 1.83
CA TYR A 218 -7.56 -5.18 1.45
C TYR A 218 -7.55 -6.41 2.35
N ALA A 219 -8.68 -6.67 3.01
CA ALA A 219 -8.83 -7.88 3.82
C ALA A 219 -8.98 -9.13 2.94
N PRO A 220 -8.53 -10.30 3.39
CA PRO A 220 -8.86 -11.57 2.77
C PRO A 220 -10.38 -11.79 2.80
N LEU A 221 -10.98 -12.16 1.68
CA LEU A 221 -12.42 -12.43 1.59
C LEU A 221 -12.77 -13.90 1.78
N GLY A 222 -11.77 -14.80 1.81
CA GLY A 222 -11.96 -16.24 1.87
C GLY A 222 -12.51 -16.85 0.59
N LYS A 223 -13.22 -16.07 -0.22
CA LYS A 223 -13.77 -16.46 -1.52
C LYS A 223 -13.73 -15.30 -2.50
N ILE A 224 -13.70 -15.63 -3.79
CA ILE A 224 -13.80 -14.64 -4.85
C ILE A 224 -15.23 -14.15 -4.96
N THR A 225 -15.41 -12.85 -4.92
CA THR A 225 -16.74 -12.23 -5.05
C THR A 225 -17.12 -12.11 -6.52
N PRO A 226 -18.31 -12.59 -6.93
CA PRO A 226 -18.80 -12.39 -8.28
C PRO A 226 -18.89 -10.91 -8.65
N THR A 227 -18.60 -10.59 -9.89
CA THR A 227 -18.67 -9.23 -10.40
C THR A 227 -19.97 -9.00 -11.17
N ASN A 228 -20.48 -7.77 -11.13
CA ASN A 228 -21.62 -7.35 -11.93
C ASN A 228 -21.19 -6.66 -13.24
N ALA A 229 -20.11 -7.12 -13.85
CA ALA A 229 -19.53 -6.51 -15.06
C ALA A 229 -20.55 -6.41 -16.20
N ALA A 230 -21.43 -7.39 -16.35
CA ALA A 230 -22.51 -7.37 -17.35
C ALA A 230 -23.51 -6.21 -17.15
N LYS A 231 -23.61 -5.67 -15.93
CA LYS A 231 -24.50 -4.53 -15.62
C LYS A 231 -23.81 -3.18 -15.76
N ALA A 232 -22.54 -3.14 -16.12
CA ALA A 232 -21.81 -1.89 -16.27
C ALA A 232 -22.28 -1.16 -17.52
N LYS A 233 -22.75 0.08 -17.34
CA LYS A 233 -23.20 0.94 -18.44
C LYS A 233 -22.05 1.45 -19.33
N ASN A 234 -20.81 1.37 -18.84
CA ASN A 234 -19.62 1.86 -19.55
C ASN A 234 -18.57 0.75 -19.65
N ASN A 235 -18.30 0.28 -20.85
CA ASN A 235 -17.30 -0.76 -21.12
C ASN A 235 -15.86 -0.32 -20.76
N LYS A 236 -15.57 0.98 -20.73
CA LYS A 236 -14.24 1.49 -20.36
C LYS A 236 -13.84 1.20 -18.91
N VAL A 237 -14.81 0.87 -18.04
CA VAL A 237 -14.56 0.49 -16.64
C VAL A 237 -14.52 -1.02 -16.42
N ILE A 238 -14.67 -1.82 -17.48
CA ILE A 238 -14.59 -3.28 -17.42
C ILE A 238 -13.16 -3.71 -17.76
N SER A 239 -12.63 -4.64 -17.01
CA SER A 239 -11.36 -5.31 -17.33
C SER A 239 -11.56 -6.82 -17.32
N THR A 240 -11.05 -7.48 -18.36
CA THR A 240 -10.98 -8.94 -18.43
C THR A 240 -9.58 -9.36 -18.06
N ILE A 241 -9.44 -10.37 -17.21
CA ILE A 241 -8.15 -10.90 -16.75
C ILE A 241 -8.12 -12.43 -16.80
N SER A 242 -6.92 -12.98 -16.97
CA SER A 242 -6.63 -14.41 -16.90
C SER A 242 -5.77 -14.69 -15.65
N PRO A 243 -6.38 -15.06 -14.50
CA PRO A 243 -5.66 -15.28 -13.25
C PRO A 243 -4.98 -16.65 -13.21
N LEU A 244 -4.07 -16.84 -12.24
CA LEU A 244 -3.59 -18.14 -11.78
C LEU A 244 -4.32 -18.54 -10.50
N GLY A 245 -4.40 -19.85 -10.25
CA GLY A 245 -5.18 -20.38 -9.14
C GLY A 245 -4.45 -20.36 -7.80
N LYS A 246 -5.26 -20.49 -6.75
CA LYS A 246 -4.80 -20.78 -5.40
C LYS A 246 -3.81 -21.94 -5.40
N GLY A 247 -2.73 -21.83 -4.63
CA GLY A 247 -1.65 -22.83 -4.56
C GLY A 247 -0.53 -22.58 -5.56
N SER A 248 -0.64 -21.61 -6.48
CA SER A 248 0.51 -21.22 -7.31
C SER A 248 1.62 -20.66 -6.44
N VAL A 249 2.87 -21.03 -6.74
CA VAL A 249 4.07 -20.67 -5.97
C VAL A 249 5.01 -19.87 -6.84
N PHE A 250 5.51 -18.78 -6.29
CA PHE A 250 6.43 -17.86 -6.96
C PHE A 250 7.69 -17.70 -6.12
N VAL A 251 8.86 -17.85 -6.73
CA VAL A 251 10.16 -17.76 -6.08
C VAL A 251 10.96 -16.60 -6.65
N GLY A 252 11.51 -15.77 -5.79
CA GLY A 252 12.33 -14.63 -6.16
C GLY A 252 13.38 -14.32 -5.11
N LYS A 253 14.23 -13.36 -5.43
CA LYS A 253 15.34 -12.95 -4.56
C LYS A 253 15.18 -11.51 -4.12
N LEU A 254 15.45 -11.26 -2.85
CA LEU A 254 15.63 -9.94 -2.27
C LEU A 254 17.12 -9.75 -1.98
N ARG A 255 17.74 -8.83 -2.68
CA ARG A 255 19.12 -8.37 -2.38
C ARG A 255 19.04 -7.16 -1.49
N TYR A 256 19.88 -7.10 -0.48
CA TYR A 256 20.06 -5.94 0.36
C TYR A 256 21.54 -5.60 0.47
N PHE A 257 21.83 -4.33 0.61
CA PHE A 257 23.19 -3.81 0.62
C PHE A 257 23.33 -2.76 1.71
N ASN A 258 24.38 -2.91 2.52
CA ASN A 258 24.80 -1.93 3.52
C ASN A 258 23.67 -1.50 4.48
N LEU A 259 22.81 -2.44 4.90
CA LEU A 259 21.77 -2.20 5.88
C LEU A 259 22.33 -2.37 7.30
N THR A 260 22.05 -1.44 8.20
CA THR A 260 22.32 -1.63 9.64
C THR A 260 21.42 -2.74 10.19
N THR A 261 21.80 -3.32 11.32
CA THR A 261 21.02 -4.41 11.95
C THR A 261 19.53 -4.02 12.18
N PRO A 262 19.19 -2.81 12.67
CA PRO A 262 17.80 -2.39 12.77
C PRO A 262 17.09 -2.21 11.41
N GLU A 263 17.79 -1.72 10.38
CA GLU A 263 17.23 -1.56 9.04
C GLU A 263 16.89 -2.93 8.41
N LEU A 264 17.78 -3.90 8.55
CA LEU A 264 17.52 -5.29 8.16
C LEU A 264 16.37 -5.88 8.98
N GLY A 265 16.31 -5.58 10.29
CA GLY A 265 15.24 -5.99 11.18
C GLY A 265 13.86 -5.50 10.74
N LEU A 266 13.73 -4.25 10.33
CA LEU A 266 12.49 -3.74 9.74
C LEU A 266 12.11 -4.51 8.47
N LEU A 267 13.06 -4.76 7.58
CA LEU A 267 12.80 -5.48 6.32
C LEU A 267 12.33 -6.92 6.58
N LEU A 268 12.98 -7.62 7.50
CA LEU A 268 12.60 -8.98 7.91
C LEU A 268 11.24 -9.01 8.60
N LEU A 269 10.96 -8.03 9.45
CA LEU A 269 9.65 -7.87 10.08
C LEU A 269 8.55 -7.67 9.03
N CYS A 270 8.77 -6.83 8.02
CA CYS A 270 7.79 -6.61 6.95
C CYS A 270 7.46 -7.88 6.17
N LEU A 271 8.42 -8.77 6.01
CA LEU A 271 8.27 -10.06 5.31
C LEU A 271 7.65 -11.15 6.18
N SER A 272 7.62 -10.98 7.51
CA SER A 272 7.13 -11.98 8.47
C SER A 272 6.02 -11.47 9.41
N ALA A 273 5.55 -10.22 9.22
CA ALA A 273 4.57 -9.61 10.10
C ALA A 273 3.21 -10.31 10.10
N LEU A 274 2.81 -10.90 8.96
CA LEU A 274 1.51 -11.54 8.79
C LEU A 274 1.62 -13.06 8.94
N ARG A 275 0.71 -13.64 9.73
CA ARG A 275 0.74 -15.03 10.16
C ARG A 275 -0.36 -15.83 9.46
N ASP A 276 0.04 -16.75 8.59
CA ASP A 276 -0.89 -17.58 7.83
C ASP A 276 -1.74 -18.49 8.72
N ASP A 277 -1.19 -19.02 9.81
CA ASP A 277 -1.89 -19.82 10.81
C ASP A 277 -3.03 -19.07 11.52
N LYS A 278 -3.01 -17.73 11.49
CA LYS A 278 -4.06 -16.85 12.03
C LYS A 278 -4.97 -16.28 10.92
N GLY A 279 -4.85 -16.75 9.69
CA GLY A 279 -5.62 -16.28 8.54
C GLY A 279 -5.20 -14.89 8.05
N GLU A 280 -4.04 -14.40 8.46
CA GLU A 280 -3.48 -13.13 8.01
C GLU A 280 -2.80 -13.33 6.65
N CYS A 281 -3.06 -12.46 5.68
CA CYS A 281 -2.52 -12.60 4.33
C CYS A 281 -1.94 -11.32 3.79
N TYR A 282 -0.85 -11.46 3.04
CA TYR A 282 -0.40 -10.43 2.12
C TYR A 282 -1.35 -10.34 0.93
N LYS A 283 -1.36 -9.19 0.26
CA LYS A 283 -2.18 -8.98 -0.95
C LYS A 283 -1.31 -8.53 -2.12
N PHE A 284 -1.13 -9.40 -3.10
CA PHE A 284 -0.38 -9.09 -4.31
C PHE A 284 -1.29 -8.98 -5.54
N GLY A 285 -0.85 -8.21 -6.53
CA GLY A 285 -1.50 -8.12 -7.83
C GLY A 285 -2.75 -7.24 -7.89
N GLY A 286 -3.61 -7.52 -8.87
CA GLY A 286 -4.84 -6.82 -9.16
C GLY A 286 -6.09 -7.50 -8.60
N ALA A 287 -7.27 -6.91 -8.88
CA ALA A 287 -8.58 -7.43 -8.49
C ALA A 287 -8.76 -7.73 -6.98
N LYS A 288 -7.95 -7.10 -6.12
CA LYS A 288 -7.95 -7.30 -4.65
C LYS A 288 -9.31 -7.09 -4.01
N PHE A 289 -10.10 -6.16 -4.56
CA PHE A 289 -11.46 -5.86 -4.10
C PHE A 289 -12.40 -7.07 -4.22
N TYR A 290 -12.11 -7.99 -5.12
CA TYR A 290 -12.91 -9.16 -5.42
C TYR A 290 -12.39 -10.45 -4.78
N GLY A 291 -11.38 -10.38 -3.90
CA GLY A 291 -10.85 -11.52 -3.18
C GLY A 291 -9.60 -12.14 -3.82
N TYR A 292 -9.06 -11.52 -4.86
CA TYR A 292 -7.83 -11.98 -5.50
C TYR A 292 -6.59 -11.55 -4.72
N GLY A 293 -5.52 -12.33 -4.86
CA GLY A 293 -4.18 -11.96 -4.46
C GLY A 293 -3.82 -12.21 -3.00
N ASP A 294 -4.61 -12.97 -2.23
CA ASP A 294 -4.18 -13.44 -0.90
C ASP A 294 -2.99 -14.35 -1.05
N ALA A 295 -1.96 -14.13 -0.23
CA ALA A 295 -0.76 -14.93 -0.27
C ALA A 295 -0.08 -14.99 1.10
N ARG A 296 0.70 -16.06 1.31
CA ARG A 296 1.71 -16.14 2.37
C ARG A 296 3.09 -15.84 1.80
N VAL A 297 3.99 -15.38 2.65
CA VAL A 297 5.39 -15.11 2.34
C VAL A 297 6.25 -15.95 3.25
N GLU A 298 7.25 -16.61 2.67
CA GLU A 298 8.31 -17.33 3.38
C GLU A 298 9.66 -16.74 3.03
N ILE A 299 10.56 -16.71 4.02
CA ILE A 299 11.94 -16.22 3.87
C ILE A 299 12.88 -17.43 4.00
N LYS A 300 13.83 -17.57 3.08
CA LYS A 300 14.94 -18.51 3.17
C LYS A 300 16.28 -17.77 3.03
N GLY A 301 17.34 -18.39 3.51
CA GLY A 301 18.70 -17.83 3.45
C GLY A 301 19.08 -16.99 4.67
N ILE A 302 18.29 -17.08 5.74
CA ILE A 302 18.63 -16.56 7.08
C ILE A 302 18.07 -17.53 8.13
N ASP A 303 18.84 -17.79 9.17
CA ASP A 303 18.38 -18.60 10.29
C ASP A 303 17.44 -17.79 11.22
N GLU A 304 16.58 -18.51 11.95
CA GLU A 304 15.58 -17.89 12.82
C GLU A 304 16.20 -17.06 13.95
N GLY A 305 17.36 -17.45 14.48
CA GLY A 305 18.06 -16.73 15.53
C GLY A 305 18.50 -15.36 15.05
N THR A 306 19.21 -15.30 13.94
CA THR A 306 19.66 -14.06 13.29
C THR A 306 18.48 -13.19 12.88
N LYS A 307 17.44 -13.77 12.29
CA LYS A 307 16.22 -13.05 11.93
C LYS A 307 15.61 -12.36 13.14
N ASN A 308 15.40 -13.10 14.22
CA ASN A 308 14.80 -12.58 15.44
C ASN A 308 15.70 -11.54 16.13
N ALA A 309 17.02 -11.73 16.13
CA ALA A 309 17.96 -10.74 16.66
C ALA A 309 17.86 -9.40 15.92
N CYS A 310 17.82 -9.42 14.58
CA CYS A 310 17.62 -8.22 13.77
C CYS A 310 16.27 -7.55 14.04
N ILE A 311 15.18 -8.31 14.08
CA ILE A 311 13.84 -7.78 14.37
C ILE A 311 13.80 -7.15 15.76
N ASN A 312 14.40 -7.78 16.75
CA ASN A 312 14.47 -7.24 18.11
C ASN A 312 15.32 -5.98 18.18
N ALA A 313 16.45 -5.91 17.46
CA ALA A 313 17.24 -4.70 17.35
C ALA A 313 16.43 -3.53 16.81
N TYR A 314 15.61 -3.77 15.77
CA TYR A 314 14.69 -2.77 15.22
C TYR A 314 13.65 -2.32 16.26
N LYS A 315 12.98 -3.28 16.93
CA LYS A 315 11.96 -2.98 17.95
C LYS A 315 12.55 -2.19 19.11
N ASN A 316 13.73 -2.60 19.60
CA ASN A 316 14.43 -1.92 20.69
C ASN A 316 14.83 -0.50 20.32
N LEU A 317 15.30 -0.29 19.07
CA LEU A 317 15.60 1.06 18.57
C LEU A 317 14.37 1.96 18.68
N LEU A 318 13.22 1.53 18.18
CA LEU A 318 12.01 2.33 18.23
C LEU A 318 11.51 2.53 19.66
N ALA A 319 11.49 1.49 20.47
CA ALA A 319 11.04 1.54 21.88
C ALA A 319 11.89 2.50 22.72
N LYS A 320 13.23 2.50 22.54
CA LYS A 320 14.16 3.42 23.19
C LYS A 320 13.77 4.89 22.98
N HIS A 321 13.14 5.19 21.86
CA HIS A 321 12.76 6.54 21.46
C HIS A 321 11.25 6.82 21.57
N GLY A 322 10.52 5.96 22.29
CA GLY A 322 9.10 6.14 22.60
C GLY A 322 8.17 5.88 21.43
N PHE A 323 8.54 4.95 20.53
CA PHE A 323 7.70 4.50 19.41
C PHE A 323 7.31 3.03 19.62
N GLU A 324 6.02 2.75 19.66
CA GLU A 324 5.47 1.42 19.92
C GLU A 324 5.19 0.63 18.65
N VAL A 325 6.11 -0.26 18.27
CA VAL A 325 5.97 -1.07 17.04
C VAL A 325 4.83 -2.08 17.16
N GLU A 326 4.60 -2.65 18.34
CA GLU A 326 3.59 -3.71 18.52
C GLU A 326 2.19 -3.23 18.18
N SER A 327 1.82 -2.01 18.56
CA SER A 327 0.52 -1.42 18.23
C SER A 327 0.32 -1.28 16.71
N ARG A 328 1.40 -1.03 15.97
CA ARG A 328 1.39 -0.95 14.50
C ARG A 328 1.29 -2.34 13.86
N ILE A 329 1.98 -3.33 14.42
CA ILE A 329 1.87 -4.74 13.99
C ILE A 329 0.44 -5.24 14.19
N GLU A 330 -0.17 -4.97 15.35
CA GLU A 330 -1.56 -5.35 15.63
C GLU A 330 -2.54 -4.67 14.67
N SER A 331 -2.35 -3.38 14.40
CA SER A 331 -3.16 -2.65 13.44
C SER A 331 -3.07 -3.25 12.03
N LEU A 332 -1.86 -3.62 11.59
CA LEU A 332 -1.62 -4.29 10.31
C LEU A 332 -2.31 -5.66 10.27
N ARG A 333 -2.13 -6.48 11.31
CA ARG A 333 -2.74 -7.82 11.43
C ARG A 333 -4.26 -7.75 11.42
N LYS A 334 -4.83 -6.79 12.14
CA LYS A 334 -6.29 -6.58 12.18
C LYS A 334 -6.88 -6.34 10.80
N VAL A 335 -6.26 -5.51 9.98
CA VAL A 335 -6.76 -5.20 8.62
C VAL A 335 -6.45 -6.29 7.60
N SER A 336 -5.51 -7.18 7.91
CA SER A 336 -5.07 -8.29 7.04
C SER A 336 -5.76 -9.62 7.33
N LYS A 337 -6.74 -9.64 8.25
CA LYS A 337 -7.60 -10.81 8.57
C LYS A 337 -8.93 -10.75 7.83
N PRO A 338 -9.58 -11.91 7.58
CA PRO A 338 -10.97 -11.94 7.18
C PRO A 338 -11.83 -11.17 8.20
N GLN A 339 -12.70 -10.30 7.70
CA GLN A 339 -13.61 -9.56 8.56
C GLN A 339 -14.77 -10.45 8.98
N SER A 340 -15.03 -10.56 10.28
CA SER A 340 -16.26 -11.18 10.76
C SER A 340 -17.46 -10.25 10.52
N PRO A 341 -18.69 -10.79 10.33
CA PRO A 341 -19.89 -9.99 10.26
C PRO A 341 -20.11 -9.10 11.49
N ALA A 342 -19.64 -9.55 12.68
CA ALA A 342 -19.72 -8.82 13.94
C ALA A 342 -18.80 -7.59 13.99
N ASP A 343 -17.58 -7.68 13.43
CA ASP A 343 -16.65 -6.55 13.36
C ASP A 343 -17.18 -5.43 12.47
N SER A 344 -17.96 -5.80 11.45
CA SER A 344 -18.65 -4.86 10.56
C SER A 344 -19.75 -4.08 11.28
N GLN A 345 -20.36 -4.62 12.35
CA GLN A 345 -21.38 -3.94 13.15
C GLN A 345 -20.78 -3.00 14.18
N LYS A 346 -19.72 -3.42 14.90
CA LYS A 346 -19.03 -2.56 15.86
C LYS A 346 -18.45 -1.29 15.24
N HIS A 347 -17.99 -1.38 13.99
CA HIS A 347 -17.55 -0.19 13.24
C HIS A 347 -18.67 0.79 12.89
N LYS A 348 -19.93 0.33 12.85
CA LYS A 348 -21.10 1.20 12.64
C LYS A 348 -21.56 1.88 13.93
N GLU A 349 -21.43 1.23 15.06
CA GLU A 349 -21.84 1.73 16.38
C GLU A 349 -20.86 2.76 16.91
N SER A 350 -19.54 2.55 16.77
CA SER A 350 -18.53 3.54 17.13
C SER A 350 -18.57 4.82 16.28
N GLN A 351 -19.19 4.77 15.09
CA GLN A 351 -19.40 5.94 14.24
C GLN A 351 -20.69 6.72 14.61
N LYS A 352 -21.64 6.09 15.32
CA LYS A 352 -22.86 6.76 15.78
C LYS A 352 -22.67 7.44 17.14
N SER A 353 -21.72 7.01 17.95
CA SER A 353 -21.45 7.52 19.30
C SER A 353 -20.45 8.68 19.37
N ALA A 354 -19.88 9.13 18.27
CA ALA A 354 -19.05 10.32 18.26
C ALA A 354 -19.96 11.57 18.39
N PRO A 355 -19.75 12.43 19.40
CA PRO A 355 -20.55 13.63 19.56
C PRO A 355 -20.38 14.56 18.34
N PRO A 356 -21.44 15.29 17.93
CA PRO A 356 -21.36 16.22 16.83
C PRO A 356 -20.30 17.28 17.16
N ARG A 357 -19.28 17.39 16.32
CA ARG A 357 -18.31 18.49 16.43
C ARG A 357 -19.05 19.81 16.17
N ASN A 358 -19.20 20.59 17.21
CA ASN A 358 -19.67 21.98 17.11
C ASN A 358 -18.70 22.80 16.26
N ASN A 359 -19.05 22.97 15.00
CA ASN A 359 -18.43 23.97 14.12
C ASN A 359 -18.94 25.36 14.52
N ARG A 360 -18.43 25.90 15.60
CA ARG A 360 -18.44 27.36 15.79
C ARG A 360 -17.14 27.91 15.19
N PHE A 361 -17.10 28.11 13.91
CA PHE A 361 -16.26 29.15 13.32
C PHE A 361 -17.01 30.42 13.48
N LYS A 362 -16.52 31.27 14.37
CA LYS A 362 -16.85 32.70 14.37
C LYS A 362 -16.36 33.24 13.03
N GLN A 363 -17.25 33.91 12.31
CA GLN A 363 -16.90 34.97 11.38
C GLN A 363 -16.28 36.08 12.23
N ASP A 364 -14.99 36.30 12.06
CA ASP A 364 -14.37 37.58 12.41
C ASP A 364 -14.29 38.38 11.11
N ASP A 365 -14.87 39.57 11.22
CA ASP A 365 -15.13 40.54 10.18
C ASP A 365 -13.82 41.00 9.51
N ASP A 366 -13.93 41.17 8.21
CA ASP A 366 -13.04 42.03 7.42
C ASP A 366 -13.03 43.43 7.97
N ASP A 367 -11.84 43.98 8.16
CA ASP A 367 -11.56 45.36 7.75
C ASP A 367 -10.05 45.65 7.82
N ASP A 368 -9.59 46.42 6.83
CA ASP A 368 -8.31 47.12 6.73
C ASP A 368 -7.06 46.39 6.18
N TRP A 369 -6.95 46.41 4.87
CA TRP A 369 -5.67 46.71 4.21
C TRP A 369 -5.86 47.66 3.01
N GLN A 370 -5.88 48.96 3.29
CA GLN A 370 -5.46 49.98 2.33
C GLN A 370 -4.04 50.45 2.71
N GLY A 371 -3.13 50.38 1.73
CA GLY A 371 -1.99 51.30 1.65
C GLY A 371 -0.65 50.73 2.15
N LEU A 372 0.23 50.31 1.27
CA LEU A 372 1.49 50.96 0.77
C LEU A 372 2.22 50.00 -0.14
#